data_c3092760aa20ff5117fbe41df82ea2c7
#
_entry.id   c3092760aa20ff5117fbe41df82ea2c7
#
_cell.length_a   1.000
_cell.length_b   1.000
_cell.length_c   1.000
_cell.angle_alpha   90.00
_cell.angle_beta   90.00
_cell.angle_gamma   90.00
#
_symmetry.space_group_name_H-M   'P 1'
#
loop_
_entity.id
_entity.type
_entity.pdbx_description
1 polymer ?
#
loop_
_entity_poly.entity_id
_entity_poly.type
_entity_poly.pdbx_seq_one_letter_code
_entity_poly.pdbx_strand_id
1 'polypeptide(L)'
;MNKEQQRRHARRRRKRRRRMSYRQKIVYMQITLITVAIFLGLLVGAAALTKAMNNRQAQNSEKTASQEQQEETTEPKKDDSSTDNTDDTSKDSQEETTTPEPTAEPVSITVSMVGDCTLGTDVNFDQSTSFDAFYQMKNDPGYFFQKVKDIFTADDLTVANMEGTLTTSNDRQQKTFAFKGDPSYTEILTQGGVEATNLANNHSHDYGDQSYEDTIQYLEAAGITTFGYDRTAVMDVKGIKVGLIGIYELKDGLGRQQQVIDTIQEVKDQGAQVIIVSFHWGTEKSNIPDDIQKTLAHLAIDQGADLVVGHHPHVLQGIEKYQGKNIVYSLGNFCFGGNKNPSDKDTMIFQQTFTVENGELVEDDVTNIIPCSLSSESGYNNYQPMVLEGSEKERVLQKIEEFSAALNQ
;
A
#
# COMPACT_ATOMS: atom_id res chain seq x y z
N MET A 1 -40.66 17.68 -41.02
CA MET A 1 -41.39 17.07 -39.85
C MET A 1 -41.71 18.18 -38.85
N ASN A 2 -43.01 18.41 -38.52
CA ASN A 2 -43.47 19.52 -37.67
C ASN A 2 -43.06 19.27 -36.20
N LYS A 3 -42.71 20.35 -35.44
CA LYS A 3 -42.31 20.30 -34.01
C LYS A 3 -43.23 19.45 -33.11
N GLU A 4 -44.51 19.35 -33.48
CA GLU A 4 -45.51 18.55 -32.78
C GLU A 4 -45.32 17.03 -33.00
N GLN A 5 -44.92 16.62 -34.20
CA GLN A 5 -44.59 15.23 -34.50
C GLN A 5 -43.32 14.78 -33.75
N GLN A 6 -42.32 15.65 -33.63
CA GLN A 6 -41.11 15.38 -32.84
C GLN A 6 -41.41 15.22 -31.36
N ARG A 7 -42.32 16.07 -30.81
CA ARG A 7 -42.75 15.95 -29.40
C ARG A 7 -43.57 14.67 -29.12
N ARG A 8 -44.38 14.23 -30.07
CA ARG A 8 -45.13 12.94 -29.96
C ARG A 8 -44.18 11.72 -30.03
N HIS A 9 -43.16 11.75 -30.88
CA HIS A 9 -42.14 10.70 -30.95
C HIS A 9 -41.29 10.65 -29.68
N ALA A 10 -40.86 11.79 -29.10
CA ALA A 10 -40.12 11.87 -27.86
C ALA A 10 -40.94 11.36 -26.65
N ARG A 11 -42.22 11.68 -26.57
CA ARG A 11 -43.13 11.15 -25.52
C ARG A 11 -43.36 9.63 -25.64
N ARG A 12 -43.45 9.07 -26.87
CA ARG A 12 -43.55 7.62 -27.08
C ARG A 12 -42.28 6.90 -26.71
N ARG A 13 -41.07 7.45 -27.01
CA ARG A 13 -39.78 6.91 -26.58
C ARG A 13 -39.58 6.92 -25.05
N ARG A 14 -40.01 8.01 -24.36
CA ARG A 14 -39.96 8.06 -22.88
C ARG A 14 -40.93 7.06 -22.22
N LYS A 15 -42.12 6.79 -22.76
CA LYS A 15 -43.03 5.77 -22.23
C LYS A 15 -42.52 4.33 -22.46
N ARG A 16 -41.79 4.07 -23.54
CA ARG A 16 -41.25 2.74 -23.83
C ARG A 16 -40.06 2.36 -22.91
N ARG A 17 -39.29 3.35 -22.38
CA ARG A 17 -38.18 3.11 -21.46
C ARG A 17 -38.57 2.78 -20.02
N ARG A 18 -39.84 2.85 -19.66
CA ARG A 18 -40.32 2.69 -18.26
C ARG A 18 -41.07 1.39 -17.97
N ARG A 19 -41.24 0.48 -18.91
CA ARG A 19 -41.86 -0.82 -18.63
C ARG A 19 -40.87 -1.95 -18.82
N MET A 20 -40.31 -2.44 -17.69
CA MET A 20 -39.59 -3.71 -17.68
C MET A 20 -40.48 -4.82 -18.23
N SER A 21 -39.97 -5.68 -19.11
CA SER A 21 -40.67 -6.84 -19.65
C SER A 21 -41.08 -7.78 -18.50
N TYR A 22 -42.13 -8.55 -18.69
CA TYR A 22 -42.60 -9.52 -17.70
C TYR A 22 -41.45 -10.50 -17.29
N ARG A 23 -40.61 -10.93 -18.24
CA ARG A 23 -39.42 -11.76 -17.99
C ARG A 23 -38.40 -11.05 -17.11
N GLN A 24 -38.13 -9.78 -17.32
CA GLN A 24 -37.18 -9.03 -16.46
C GLN A 24 -37.70 -8.89 -15.01
N LYS A 25 -39.02 -8.74 -14.82
CA LYS A 25 -39.60 -8.70 -13.47
C LYS A 25 -39.48 -10.03 -12.74
N ILE A 26 -39.68 -11.16 -13.45
CA ILE A 26 -39.47 -12.51 -12.85
C ILE A 26 -38.03 -12.69 -12.45
N VAL A 27 -37.07 -12.33 -13.29
CA VAL A 27 -35.62 -12.45 -12.98
C VAL A 27 -35.27 -11.59 -11.76
N TYR A 28 -35.75 -10.34 -11.70
CA TYR A 28 -35.50 -9.48 -10.52
C TYR A 28 -36.14 -10.08 -9.25
N MET A 29 -37.34 -10.62 -9.32
CA MET A 29 -38.00 -11.26 -8.19
C MET A 29 -37.23 -12.52 -7.72
N GLN A 30 -36.70 -13.31 -8.65
CA GLN A 30 -35.87 -14.49 -8.31
C GLN A 30 -34.56 -14.08 -7.67
N ILE A 31 -33.86 -13.06 -8.19
CA ILE A 31 -32.62 -12.54 -7.60
C ILE A 31 -32.90 -12.03 -6.17
N THR A 32 -33.99 -11.27 -5.98
CA THR A 32 -34.34 -10.75 -4.64
C THR A 32 -34.64 -11.89 -3.65
N LEU A 33 -35.32 -12.96 -4.08
CA LEU A 33 -35.58 -14.13 -3.22
C LEU A 33 -34.31 -14.88 -2.85
N ILE A 34 -33.35 -15.00 -3.78
CA ILE A 34 -32.07 -15.64 -3.52
C ILE A 34 -31.24 -14.80 -2.54
N THR A 35 -31.19 -13.48 -2.71
CA THR A 35 -30.47 -12.60 -1.78
C THR A 35 -31.04 -12.63 -0.37
N VAL A 36 -32.38 -12.65 -0.23
CA VAL A 36 -33.03 -12.79 1.08
C VAL A 36 -32.72 -14.14 1.74
N ALA A 37 -32.71 -15.24 0.96
CA ALA A 37 -32.38 -16.57 1.48
C ALA A 37 -30.91 -16.66 1.95
N ILE A 38 -29.97 -16.06 1.21
CA ILE A 38 -28.56 -15.97 1.61
C ILE A 38 -28.41 -15.16 2.91
N PHE A 39 -29.09 -14.03 3.02
CA PHE A 39 -29.02 -13.18 4.21
C PHE A 39 -29.59 -13.87 5.45
N LEU A 40 -30.68 -14.64 5.32
CA LEU A 40 -31.24 -15.44 6.40
C LEU A 40 -30.28 -16.59 6.79
N GLY A 41 -29.61 -17.21 5.84
CA GLY A 41 -28.60 -18.25 6.09
C GLY A 41 -27.40 -17.73 6.89
N LEU A 42 -26.92 -16.52 6.55
CA LEU A 42 -25.84 -15.85 7.27
C LEU A 42 -26.22 -15.49 8.71
N LEU A 43 -27.45 -15.02 8.95
CA LEU A 43 -27.96 -14.74 10.29
C LEU A 43 -28.04 -15.99 11.18
N VAL A 44 -28.47 -17.11 10.62
CA VAL A 44 -28.51 -18.39 11.36
C VAL A 44 -27.09 -18.90 11.63
N GLY A 45 -26.19 -18.76 10.68
CA GLY A 45 -24.76 -19.09 10.84
C GLY A 45 -24.08 -18.26 11.94
N ALA A 46 -24.31 -16.96 11.95
CA ALA A 46 -23.76 -16.06 12.98
C ALA A 46 -24.28 -16.41 14.39
N ALA A 47 -25.58 -16.74 14.53
CA ALA A 47 -26.17 -17.15 15.81
C ALA A 47 -25.58 -18.48 16.32
N ALA A 48 -25.29 -19.43 15.40
CA ALA A 48 -24.65 -20.69 15.74
C ALA A 48 -23.19 -20.52 16.20
N LEU A 49 -22.44 -19.62 15.54
CA LEU A 49 -21.08 -19.27 15.90
C LEU A 49 -21.00 -18.61 17.28
N THR A 50 -21.88 -17.65 17.56
CA THR A 50 -21.95 -16.97 18.86
C THR A 50 -22.24 -17.96 19.99
N LYS A 51 -23.15 -18.92 19.74
CA LYS A 51 -23.46 -19.98 20.72
C LYS A 51 -22.28 -20.93 20.96
N ALA A 52 -21.51 -21.25 19.92
CA ALA A 52 -20.31 -22.09 20.03
C ALA A 52 -19.18 -21.36 20.79
N MET A 53 -19.00 -20.07 20.57
CA MET A 53 -18.02 -19.24 21.29
C MET A 53 -18.38 -19.11 22.78
N ASN A 54 -19.64 -18.86 23.12
CA ASN A 54 -20.11 -18.79 24.51
C ASN A 54 -19.94 -20.13 25.26
N ASN A 55 -20.16 -21.25 24.58
CA ASN A 55 -19.91 -22.56 25.17
C ASN A 55 -18.42 -22.84 25.41
N ARG A 56 -17.52 -22.40 24.54
CA ARG A 56 -16.06 -22.49 24.76
C ARG A 56 -15.61 -21.62 25.93
N GLN A 57 -16.17 -20.44 26.07
CA GLN A 57 -15.84 -19.53 27.17
C GLN A 57 -16.29 -20.06 28.52
N ALA A 58 -17.48 -20.71 28.59
CA ALA A 58 -17.96 -21.41 29.78
C ALA A 58 -17.06 -22.58 30.18
N GLN A 59 -16.61 -23.41 29.22
CA GLN A 59 -15.70 -24.52 29.47
C GLN A 59 -14.30 -24.07 29.93
N ASN A 60 -13.82 -22.94 29.45
CA ASN A 60 -12.54 -22.39 29.90
C ASN A 60 -12.65 -21.83 31.33
N SER A 61 -13.76 -21.19 31.68
CA SER A 61 -14.01 -20.69 33.05
C SER A 61 -14.10 -21.83 34.08
N GLU A 62 -14.71 -22.97 33.73
CA GLU A 62 -14.73 -24.17 34.59
C GLU A 62 -13.34 -24.79 34.77
N LYS A 63 -12.48 -24.75 33.73
CA LYS A 63 -11.10 -25.25 33.84
C LYS A 63 -10.23 -24.39 34.74
N THR A 64 -10.39 -23.05 34.68
CA THR A 64 -9.64 -22.11 35.51
C THR A 64 -10.05 -22.22 36.98
N ALA A 65 -11.37 -22.38 37.27
CA ALA A 65 -11.88 -22.58 38.61
C ALA A 65 -11.42 -23.92 39.23
N SER A 66 -11.21 -24.96 38.40
CA SER A 66 -10.72 -26.27 38.87
C SER A 66 -9.21 -26.28 39.16
N GLN A 67 -8.43 -25.36 38.57
CA GLN A 67 -7.00 -25.19 38.83
C GLN A 67 -6.73 -24.36 40.11
N GLU A 68 -7.54 -23.34 40.40
CA GLU A 68 -7.43 -22.56 41.63
C GLU A 68 -7.79 -23.33 42.90
N GLN A 69 -8.61 -24.37 42.81
CA GLN A 69 -8.95 -25.24 43.96
C GLN A 69 -7.89 -26.32 44.29
N GLN A 70 -6.89 -26.52 43.46
CA GLN A 70 -5.80 -27.48 43.71
C GLN A 70 -4.53 -26.86 44.31
N GLU A 71 -4.39 -25.52 44.34
CA GLU A 71 -3.22 -24.85 44.91
C GLU A 71 -3.38 -24.41 46.37
N GLU A 72 -4.55 -24.58 47.02
CA GLU A 72 -4.82 -24.10 48.39
C GLU A 72 -4.68 -25.15 49.49
N THR A 73 -4.08 -26.33 49.23
CA THR A 73 -3.87 -27.35 50.26
C THR A 73 -2.47 -27.94 50.24
N THR A 74 -1.45 -27.16 50.63
CA THR A 74 -0.18 -27.69 51.18
C THR A 74 0.59 -26.59 51.88
N GLU A 75 0.32 -26.33 53.18
CA GLU A 75 1.29 -25.76 54.10
C GLU A 75 1.97 -26.89 54.90
N PRO A 76 3.30 -26.85 55.10
CA PRO A 76 4.02 -27.86 55.85
C PRO A 76 4.15 -27.46 57.33
N LYS A 77 3.83 -28.44 58.22
CA LYS A 77 4.11 -28.41 59.65
C LYS A 77 5.63 -28.51 59.90
N LYS A 78 6.11 -27.62 60.80
CA LYS A 78 7.40 -27.72 61.47
C LYS A 78 7.34 -28.88 62.47
N ASP A 79 8.43 -29.66 62.54
CA ASP A 79 8.89 -30.21 63.79
C ASP A 79 10.40 -30.40 63.81
N ASP A 80 10.95 -30.20 64.98
CA ASP A 80 12.26 -29.97 65.48
C ASP A 80 12.98 -31.28 65.75
N SER A 81 14.30 -31.40 65.47
CA SER A 81 15.33 -31.87 66.41
C SER A 81 16.64 -32.21 65.76
N SER A 82 17.65 -31.53 66.22
CA SER A 82 19.12 -31.79 66.41
C SER A 82 19.68 -33.15 66.01
N THR A 83 20.83 -33.19 65.34
CA THR A 83 22.20 -33.41 65.87
C THR A 83 23.20 -33.75 64.73
N ASP A 84 24.24 -32.97 64.69
CA ASP A 84 25.69 -33.26 64.61
C ASP A 84 26.21 -34.41 63.75
N ASN A 85 27.06 -34.10 62.77
CA ASN A 85 28.49 -34.42 62.60
C ASN A 85 28.99 -34.33 61.16
N THR A 86 29.95 -33.46 61.00
CA THR A 86 31.17 -33.53 60.17
C THR A 86 31.25 -34.63 59.08
N ASP A 87 31.46 -34.24 57.80
CA ASP A 87 32.74 -34.54 57.15
C ASP A 87 32.91 -33.76 55.82
N ASP A 88 34.12 -33.44 55.58
CA ASP A 88 34.76 -32.71 54.51
C ASP A 88 34.66 -33.41 53.17
N THR A 89 34.20 -32.70 52.12
CA THR A 89 34.73 -32.88 50.73
C THR A 89 34.38 -31.69 49.83
N SER A 90 35.39 -30.92 49.47
CA SER A 90 35.44 -29.99 48.38
C SER A 90 34.76 -30.46 47.11
N LYS A 91 33.79 -29.71 46.64
CA LYS A 91 33.34 -29.73 45.22
C LYS A 91 33.43 -28.33 44.65
N ASP A 92 34.40 -28.25 43.76
CA ASP A 92 34.66 -27.23 42.77
C ASP A 92 33.36 -26.79 42.09
N SER A 93 32.89 -25.59 42.39
CA SER A 93 31.82 -24.93 41.65
C SER A 93 32.41 -24.27 40.43
N GLN A 94 32.38 -24.95 39.28
CA GLN A 94 32.57 -24.31 38.01
C GLN A 94 31.44 -23.27 37.79
N GLU A 95 31.84 -22.02 37.91
CA GLU A 95 31.06 -20.88 37.41
C GLU A 95 31.00 -21.03 35.88
N GLU A 96 29.86 -21.42 35.34
CA GLU A 96 29.56 -21.34 33.91
C GLU A 96 29.62 -19.88 33.52
N THR A 97 30.75 -19.42 33.04
CA THR A 97 30.87 -18.16 32.31
C THR A 97 30.10 -18.33 31.01
N THR A 98 28.83 -17.89 31.00
CA THR A 98 28.10 -17.67 29.78
C THR A 98 28.82 -16.56 29.02
N THR A 99 29.60 -16.94 28.01
CA THR A 99 30.11 -15.99 27.01
C THR A 99 28.86 -15.34 26.36
N PRO A 100 28.74 -14.00 26.38
CA PRO A 100 27.64 -13.34 25.66
C PRO A 100 27.72 -13.80 24.20
N GLU A 101 26.59 -14.23 23.64
CA GLU A 101 26.47 -14.44 22.19
C GLU A 101 26.92 -13.15 21.50
N PRO A 102 27.70 -13.21 20.43
CA PRO A 102 28.10 -12.01 19.71
C PRO A 102 26.83 -11.32 19.20
N THR A 103 26.56 -10.13 19.72
CA THR A 103 25.50 -9.25 19.21
C THR A 103 25.81 -8.99 17.74
N ALA A 104 24.85 -9.29 16.85
CA ALA A 104 24.98 -8.96 15.42
C ALA A 104 25.13 -7.44 15.26
N GLU A 105 26.06 -7.00 14.44
CA GLU A 105 26.20 -5.57 14.11
C GLU A 105 24.89 -5.06 13.51
N PRO A 106 24.43 -3.83 13.87
CA PRO A 106 23.25 -3.24 13.29
C PRO A 106 23.36 -3.12 11.76
N VAL A 107 22.30 -3.48 11.06
CA VAL A 107 22.19 -3.35 9.59
C VAL A 107 21.21 -2.25 9.26
N SER A 108 21.60 -1.32 8.40
CA SER A 108 20.72 -0.24 7.93
C SER A 108 20.42 -0.37 6.44
N ILE A 109 19.17 -0.10 6.09
CA ILE A 109 18.69 0.01 4.72
C ILE A 109 18.02 1.36 4.50
N THR A 110 18.23 1.95 3.32
CA THR A 110 17.52 3.15 2.88
C THR A 110 16.50 2.78 1.83
N VAL A 111 15.25 3.13 2.08
CA VAL A 111 14.13 2.88 1.16
C VAL A 111 13.68 4.20 0.55
N SER A 112 13.58 4.25 -0.79
CA SER A 112 13.01 5.38 -1.55
C SER A 112 11.58 5.06 -1.98
N MET A 113 10.67 5.98 -1.70
CA MET A 113 9.28 5.93 -2.16
C MET A 113 9.04 7.05 -3.15
N VAL A 114 8.45 6.74 -4.31
CA VAL A 114 8.12 7.72 -5.34
C VAL A 114 6.64 7.69 -5.70
N GLY A 115 6.13 8.79 -6.27
CA GLY A 115 4.73 8.97 -6.60
C GLY A 115 4.24 8.17 -7.81
N ASP A 116 3.11 8.61 -8.39
CA ASP A 116 2.41 7.89 -9.44
C ASP A 116 3.24 7.80 -10.73
N CYS A 117 3.54 6.58 -11.13
CA CYS A 117 4.21 6.23 -12.37
C CYS A 117 3.20 5.65 -13.36
N THR A 118 2.72 6.48 -14.30
CA THR A 118 1.86 6.06 -15.41
C THR A 118 2.72 5.86 -16.65
N LEU A 119 3.26 4.66 -16.83
CA LEU A 119 4.11 4.32 -17.96
C LEU A 119 3.24 3.91 -19.15
N GLY A 120 2.73 4.89 -19.88
CA GLY A 120 1.81 4.69 -20.97
C GLY A 120 0.91 5.89 -21.25
N THR A 121 -0.12 5.68 -22.07
CA THR A 121 -1.02 6.74 -22.49
C THR A 121 -2.46 6.25 -22.62
N ASP A 122 -3.44 7.17 -22.69
CA ASP A 122 -4.80 6.86 -23.16
C ASP A 122 -4.87 7.02 -24.68
N VAL A 123 -5.54 6.11 -25.36
CA VAL A 123 -5.73 6.13 -26.83
C VAL A 123 -6.47 7.37 -27.32
N ASN A 124 -7.20 8.08 -26.44
CA ASN A 124 -7.91 9.32 -26.75
C ASN A 124 -7.05 10.57 -26.62
N PHE A 125 -5.81 10.45 -26.17
CA PHE A 125 -4.89 11.58 -26.09
C PHE A 125 -4.28 11.89 -27.45
N ASP A 126 -3.68 13.08 -27.59
CA ASP A 126 -2.87 13.45 -28.72
C ASP A 126 -1.61 12.56 -28.77
N GLN A 127 -1.63 11.57 -29.65
CA GLN A 127 -0.57 10.58 -29.73
C GLN A 127 0.79 11.15 -30.15
N SER A 128 0.83 12.35 -30.77
CA SER A 128 2.10 13.00 -31.15
C SER A 128 2.89 13.56 -29.97
N THR A 129 2.24 13.77 -28.83
CA THR A 129 2.81 14.29 -27.57
C THR A 129 2.64 13.33 -26.40
N SER A 130 2.29 12.07 -26.68
CA SER A 130 2.05 11.05 -25.69
C SER A 130 3.34 10.50 -25.09
N PHE A 131 3.20 9.74 -24.00
CA PHE A 131 4.29 8.98 -23.41
C PHE A 131 4.95 8.05 -24.46
N ASP A 132 4.13 7.32 -25.22
CA ASP A 132 4.59 6.41 -26.26
C ASP A 132 5.41 7.13 -27.35
N ALA A 133 4.98 8.34 -27.77
CA ALA A 133 5.73 9.15 -28.73
C ALA A 133 7.11 9.55 -28.19
N PHE A 134 7.19 9.90 -26.91
CA PHE A 134 8.47 10.22 -26.26
C PHE A 134 9.36 8.99 -26.14
N TYR A 135 8.81 7.83 -25.74
CA TYR A 135 9.55 6.58 -25.68
C TYR A 135 10.17 6.25 -27.04
N GLN A 136 9.37 6.29 -28.12
CA GLN A 136 9.84 6.06 -29.47
C GLN A 136 10.89 7.08 -29.94
N MET A 137 10.68 8.37 -29.64
CA MET A 137 11.59 9.43 -30.01
C MET A 137 12.94 9.32 -29.29
N LYS A 138 12.94 8.98 -28.01
CA LYS A 138 14.17 8.84 -27.22
C LYS A 138 14.90 7.55 -27.54
N ASN A 139 14.17 6.49 -27.85
CA ASN A 139 14.70 5.14 -28.13
C ASN A 139 15.72 4.69 -27.06
N ASP A 140 15.47 5.07 -25.82
CA ASP A 140 16.30 4.81 -24.65
C ASP A 140 15.40 4.75 -23.39
N PRO A 141 15.09 3.55 -22.86
CA PRO A 141 14.32 3.40 -21.64
C PRO A 141 14.93 4.11 -20.43
N GLY A 142 16.25 4.18 -20.36
CA GLY A 142 16.97 4.86 -19.27
C GLY A 142 16.73 6.37 -19.21
N TYR A 143 16.28 7.00 -20.32
CA TYR A 143 15.95 8.42 -20.38
C TYR A 143 15.01 8.87 -19.26
N PHE A 144 13.97 8.07 -18.98
CA PHE A 144 12.88 8.49 -18.11
C PHE A 144 13.32 8.73 -16.66
N PHE A 145 14.21 7.89 -16.11
CA PHE A 145 14.72 8.08 -14.74
C PHE A 145 16.17 8.60 -14.67
N GLN A 146 16.76 8.95 -15.79
CA GLN A 146 18.18 9.38 -15.87
C GLN A 146 18.57 10.44 -14.83
N LYS A 147 17.66 11.40 -14.54
CA LYS A 147 17.94 12.54 -13.64
C LYS A 147 17.74 12.24 -12.15
N VAL A 148 17.27 11.05 -11.83
CA VAL A 148 17.05 10.57 -10.46
C VAL A 148 17.76 9.25 -10.18
N LYS A 149 18.32 8.62 -11.21
CA LYS A 149 18.93 7.29 -11.17
C LYS A 149 20.02 7.16 -10.09
N ASP A 150 20.86 8.17 -9.93
CA ASP A 150 21.95 8.14 -8.95
C ASP A 150 21.43 8.00 -7.50
N ILE A 151 20.20 8.51 -7.22
CA ILE A 151 19.54 8.37 -5.93
C ILE A 151 19.10 6.91 -5.73
N PHE A 152 18.43 6.33 -6.74
CA PHE A 152 17.92 4.96 -6.69
C PHE A 152 19.03 3.89 -6.76
N THR A 153 20.19 4.27 -7.31
CA THR A 153 21.37 3.38 -7.28
C THR A 153 22.09 3.43 -5.92
N ALA A 154 21.93 4.52 -5.18
CA ALA A 154 22.57 4.73 -3.88
C ALA A 154 21.75 4.23 -2.69
N ASP A 155 20.44 4.01 -2.88
CA ASP A 155 19.57 3.39 -1.87
C ASP A 155 19.62 1.86 -1.93
N ASP A 156 18.77 1.21 -1.14
CA ASP A 156 18.72 -0.25 -1.03
C ASP A 156 17.43 -0.83 -1.57
N LEU A 157 16.40 0.00 -1.71
CA LEU A 157 15.09 -0.37 -2.26
C LEU A 157 14.36 0.87 -2.73
N THR A 158 14.02 0.94 -4.01
CA THR A 158 13.10 1.93 -4.56
C THR A 158 11.74 1.30 -4.87
N VAL A 159 10.68 1.91 -4.34
CA VAL A 159 9.28 1.49 -4.52
C VAL A 159 8.48 2.57 -5.25
N ALA A 160 7.77 2.19 -6.32
CA ALA A 160 6.91 3.08 -7.10
C ALA A 160 5.44 2.60 -7.09
N ASN A 161 4.50 3.53 -7.33
CA ASN A 161 3.11 3.17 -7.65
C ASN A 161 2.95 3.08 -9.17
N MET A 162 2.81 1.85 -9.71
CA MET A 162 2.56 1.64 -11.15
C MET A 162 1.07 1.88 -11.44
N GLU A 163 0.72 3.12 -11.81
CA GLU A 163 -0.64 3.54 -12.08
C GLU A 163 -0.97 3.43 -13.57
N GLY A 164 -1.42 2.27 -13.98
CA GLY A 164 -1.70 1.91 -15.37
C GLY A 164 -1.44 0.44 -15.62
N THR A 165 -1.50 0.05 -16.89
CA THR A 165 -1.31 -1.35 -17.31
C THR A 165 -0.19 -1.48 -18.34
N LEU A 166 0.62 -2.53 -18.21
CA LEU A 166 1.56 -2.98 -19.24
C LEU A 166 0.96 -4.21 -19.90
N THR A 167 0.41 -4.06 -21.11
CA THR A 167 -0.35 -5.13 -21.74
C THR A 167 -0.46 -4.95 -23.25
N THR A 168 -0.63 -6.05 -23.97
CA THR A 168 -1.02 -6.06 -25.39
C THR A 168 -2.54 -6.12 -25.57
N SER A 169 -3.33 -6.25 -24.50
CA SER A 169 -4.80 -6.27 -24.54
C SER A 169 -5.37 -5.00 -25.17
N ASN A 170 -6.50 -5.15 -25.89
CA ASN A 170 -7.26 -4.05 -26.47
C ASN A 170 -8.66 -3.91 -25.83
N ASP A 171 -8.93 -4.59 -24.72
CA ASP A 171 -10.20 -4.53 -23.98
C ASP A 171 -10.29 -3.27 -23.08
N ARG A 172 -10.19 -2.09 -23.72
CA ARG A 172 -10.26 -0.80 -23.02
C ARG A 172 -11.56 -0.66 -22.27
N GLN A 173 -11.49 -0.43 -20.97
CA GLN A 173 -12.64 -0.25 -20.12
C GLN A 173 -13.35 1.10 -20.38
N GLN A 174 -14.68 1.13 -20.15
CA GLN A 174 -15.51 2.32 -20.38
C GLN A 174 -15.38 3.32 -19.22
N LYS A 175 -14.26 4.02 -19.16
CA LYS A 175 -13.96 5.07 -18.19
C LYS A 175 -13.33 6.29 -18.90
N THR A 176 -13.25 7.42 -18.20
CA THR A 176 -12.75 8.67 -18.77
C THR A 176 -11.31 8.51 -19.26
N PHE A 177 -10.44 7.98 -18.40
CA PHE A 177 -9.05 7.71 -18.73
C PHE A 177 -8.77 6.22 -18.53
N ALA A 178 -8.05 5.62 -19.47
CA ALA A 178 -7.59 4.24 -19.40
C ALA A 178 -6.17 4.16 -19.97
N PHE A 179 -5.20 3.90 -19.08
CA PHE A 179 -3.79 3.96 -19.42
C PHE A 179 -3.22 2.60 -19.77
N LYS A 180 -2.50 2.57 -20.88
CA LYS A 180 -1.79 1.39 -21.37
C LYS A 180 -0.41 1.76 -21.84
N GLY A 181 0.58 0.99 -21.42
CA GLY A 181 1.94 0.98 -21.93
C GLY A 181 2.29 -0.35 -22.61
N ASP A 182 3.31 -0.32 -23.45
CA ASP A 182 3.89 -1.52 -24.01
C ASP A 182 4.59 -2.34 -22.92
N PRO A 183 4.52 -3.69 -22.97
CA PRO A 183 5.23 -4.56 -22.01
C PRO A 183 6.73 -4.24 -21.86
N SER A 184 7.40 -3.77 -22.91
CA SER A 184 8.82 -3.39 -22.86
C SER A 184 9.10 -2.19 -21.94
N TYR A 185 8.09 -1.44 -21.50
CA TYR A 185 8.28 -0.31 -20.59
C TYR A 185 8.71 -0.72 -19.19
N THR A 186 8.69 -2.02 -18.86
CA THR A 186 9.39 -2.56 -17.68
C THR A 186 10.87 -2.18 -17.65
N GLU A 187 11.50 -2.02 -18.85
CA GLU A 187 12.89 -1.60 -18.96
C GLU A 187 13.14 -0.18 -18.40
N ILE A 188 12.12 0.69 -18.39
CA ILE A 188 12.20 2.01 -17.77
C ILE A 188 12.48 1.89 -16.26
N LEU A 189 11.73 0.99 -15.59
CA LEU A 189 11.85 0.76 -14.17
C LEU A 189 13.19 0.08 -13.83
N THR A 190 13.54 -1.01 -14.53
CA THR A 190 14.78 -1.75 -14.27
C THR A 190 16.03 -0.93 -14.55
N GLN A 191 16.06 -0.14 -15.64
CA GLN A 191 17.18 0.75 -15.93
C GLN A 191 17.21 1.96 -14.98
N GLY A 192 16.05 2.30 -14.42
CA GLY A 192 15.89 3.37 -13.43
C GLY A 192 16.37 3.00 -12.04
N GLY A 193 16.43 1.71 -11.69
CA GLY A 193 16.74 1.23 -10.33
C GLY A 193 15.48 1.19 -9.44
N VAL A 194 14.36 0.66 -9.99
CA VAL A 194 13.13 0.42 -9.23
C VAL A 194 12.98 -1.09 -9.03
N GLU A 195 12.91 -1.55 -7.79
CA GLU A 195 12.87 -2.96 -7.43
C GLU A 195 11.45 -3.46 -7.11
N ALA A 196 10.53 -2.57 -6.71
CA ALA A 196 9.18 -2.97 -6.35
C ALA A 196 8.12 -1.97 -6.80
N THR A 197 6.91 -2.49 -7.12
CA THR A 197 5.78 -1.67 -7.56
C THR A 197 4.49 -2.04 -6.87
N ASN A 198 3.78 -1.01 -6.35
CA ASN A 198 2.38 -1.13 -5.94
C ASN A 198 1.48 -1.14 -7.17
N LEU A 199 0.57 -2.12 -7.22
CA LEU A 199 -0.43 -2.26 -8.28
C LEU A 199 -1.87 -1.99 -7.79
N ALA A 200 -2.07 -1.68 -6.50
CA ALA A 200 -3.40 -1.42 -5.95
C ALA A 200 -3.84 0.02 -6.25
N ASN A 201 -4.41 0.26 -7.44
CA ASN A 201 -4.89 1.58 -7.86
C ASN A 201 -6.09 1.49 -8.82
N ASN A 202 -6.71 2.63 -9.14
CA ASN A 202 -7.88 2.70 -10.02
C ASN A 202 -7.57 2.44 -11.50
N HIS A 203 -6.29 2.35 -11.90
CA HIS A 203 -5.86 2.14 -13.28
C HIS A 203 -5.31 0.75 -13.56
N SER A 204 -5.28 -0.15 -12.58
CA SER A 204 -4.70 -1.49 -12.71
C SER A 204 -5.46 -2.41 -13.65
N HIS A 205 -6.76 -2.15 -13.88
CA HIS A 205 -7.64 -2.93 -14.75
C HIS A 205 -8.15 -2.12 -15.94
N ASP A 206 -7.41 -1.16 -16.44
CA ASP A 206 -7.83 -0.24 -17.49
C ASP A 206 -8.15 -0.95 -18.82
N TYR A 207 -7.58 -2.12 -19.04
CA TYR A 207 -7.83 -3.00 -20.19
C TYR A 207 -8.31 -4.39 -19.75
N GLY A 208 -9.14 -4.44 -18.69
CA GLY A 208 -9.74 -5.65 -18.13
C GLY A 208 -8.80 -6.44 -17.23
N ASP A 209 -9.31 -7.53 -16.66
CA ASP A 209 -8.56 -8.35 -15.71
C ASP A 209 -7.27 -8.92 -16.32
N GLN A 210 -7.30 -9.26 -17.61
CA GLN A 210 -6.11 -9.73 -18.32
C GLN A 210 -4.97 -8.69 -18.29
N SER A 211 -5.29 -7.39 -18.34
CA SER A 211 -4.25 -6.36 -18.31
C SER A 211 -3.57 -6.24 -16.95
N TYR A 212 -4.26 -6.55 -15.87
CA TYR A 212 -3.68 -6.64 -14.54
C TYR A 212 -2.72 -7.84 -14.44
N GLU A 213 -3.17 -9.01 -14.88
CA GLU A 213 -2.35 -10.22 -14.91
C GLU A 213 -1.11 -10.05 -15.81
N ASP A 214 -1.27 -9.47 -17.00
CA ASP A 214 -0.17 -9.15 -17.91
C ASP A 214 0.86 -8.24 -17.22
N THR A 215 0.40 -7.18 -16.54
CA THR A 215 1.26 -6.22 -15.84
C THR A 215 2.11 -6.92 -14.78
N ILE A 216 1.49 -7.78 -13.95
CA ILE A 216 2.20 -8.60 -12.96
C ILE A 216 3.26 -9.46 -13.66
N GLN A 217 2.85 -10.20 -14.67
CA GLN A 217 3.73 -11.13 -15.37
C GLN A 217 4.96 -10.43 -15.97
N TYR A 218 4.77 -9.28 -16.63
CA TYR A 218 5.87 -8.56 -17.26
C TYR A 218 6.81 -7.92 -16.22
N LEU A 219 6.29 -7.34 -15.15
CA LEU A 219 7.09 -6.75 -14.08
C LEU A 219 7.92 -7.84 -13.37
N GLU A 220 7.30 -8.94 -12.96
CA GLU A 220 7.99 -10.05 -12.30
C GLU A 220 9.02 -10.73 -13.21
N ALA A 221 8.71 -10.89 -14.51
CA ALA A 221 9.67 -11.40 -15.47
C ALA A 221 10.89 -10.48 -15.67
N ALA A 222 10.72 -9.17 -15.42
CA ALA A 222 11.80 -8.19 -15.43
C ALA A 222 12.54 -8.09 -14.07
N GLY A 223 12.18 -8.91 -13.07
CA GLY A 223 12.79 -8.92 -11.75
C GLY A 223 12.24 -7.86 -10.78
N ILE A 224 11.11 -7.23 -11.09
CA ILE A 224 10.46 -6.22 -10.24
C ILE A 224 9.41 -6.92 -9.38
N THR A 225 9.49 -6.77 -8.07
CA THR A 225 8.51 -7.30 -7.13
C THR A 225 7.20 -6.55 -7.24
N THR A 226 6.07 -7.28 -7.35
CA THR A 226 4.73 -6.69 -7.42
C THR A 226 3.95 -6.96 -6.15
N PHE A 227 3.18 -5.96 -5.70
CA PHE A 227 2.28 -6.08 -4.56
C PHE A 227 1.05 -5.17 -4.74
N GLY A 228 0.02 -5.39 -3.91
CA GLY A 228 -1.21 -4.61 -3.92
C GLY A 228 -2.46 -5.46 -4.10
N TYR A 229 -3.62 -4.95 -3.68
CA TYR A 229 -4.88 -5.67 -3.52
C TYR A 229 -4.72 -6.86 -2.54
N ASP A 230 -4.87 -8.09 -3.02
CA ASP A 230 -4.76 -9.32 -2.22
C ASP A 230 -3.34 -9.90 -2.23
N ARG A 231 -2.37 -9.19 -2.79
CA ARG A 231 -0.96 -9.61 -2.90
C ARG A 231 -0.12 -8.78 -1.95
N THR A 232 0.47 -9.40 -0.97
CA THR A 232 1.56 -8.83 -0.17
C THR A 232 2.91 -9.31 -0.70
N ALA A 233 3.99 -8.61 -0.36
CA ALA A 233 5.34 -9.08 -0.65
C ALA A 233 6.24 -8.92 0.58
N VAL A 234 7.19 -9.84 0.77
CA VAL A 234 8.27 -9.72 1.74
C VAL A 234 9.59 -9.86 1.00
N MET A 235 10.36 -8.77 0.94
CA MET A 235 11.64 -8.71 0.26
C MET A 235 12.77 -8.81 1.26
N ASP A 236 13.82 -9.55 0.92
CA ASP A 236 15.09 -9.54 1.66
C ASP A 236 15.99 -8.43 1.11
N VAL A 237 16.25 -7.41 1.92
CA VAL A 237 17.10 -6.28 1.59
C VAL A 237 18.26 -6.26 2.59
N LYS A 238 19.45 -6.68 2.17
CA LYS A 238 20.63 -6.82 3.03
C LYS A 238 20.41 -7.67 4.29
N GLY A 239 19.55 -8.69 4.21
CA GLY A 239 19.18 -9.54 5.34
C GLY A 239 18.04 -9.01 6.21
N ILE A 240 17.49 -7.82 5.92
CA ILE A 240 16.28 -7.27 6.55
C ILE A 240 15.07 -7.63 5.70
N LYS A 241 14.07 -8.24 6.31
CA LYS A 241 12.78 -8.56 5.65
C LYS A 241 11.86 -7.36 5.66
N VAL A 242 11.62 -6.78 4.47
CA VAL A 242 10.73 -5.65 4.26
C VAL A 242 9.38 -6.15 3.72
N GLY A 243 8.31 -5.97 4.50
CA GLY A 243 6.93 -6.26 4.10
C GLY A 243 6.34 -5.08 3.33
N LEU A 244 5.83 -5.35 2.12
CA LEU A 244 5.20 -4.37 1.23
C LEU A 244 3.71 -4.70 1.06
N ILE A 245 2.85 -3.73 1.33
CA ILE A 245 1.39 -3.84 1.30
C ILE A 245 0.81 -2.72 0.46
N GLY A 246 -0.13 -3.04 -0.45
CA GLY A 246 -0.81 -2.06 -1.27
C GLY A 246 -2.33 -2.10 -1.07
N ILE A 247 -2.94 -0.97 -0.71
CA ILE A 247 -4.37 -0.84 -0.42
C ILE A 247 -5.02 0.16 -1.38
N TYR A 248 -6.05 -0.30 -2.10
CA TYR A 248 -6.88 0.55 -2.95
C TYR A 248 -8.17 0.95 -2.22
N GLU A 249 -8.29 2.22 -1.86
CA GLU A 249 -9.35 2.73 -0.97
C GLU A 249 -10.57 3.28 -1.72
N LEU A 250 -10.42 3.93 -2.88
CA LEU A 250 -11.40 4.81 -3.52
C LEU A 250 -12.83 4.28 -3.69
N LYS A 251 -13.04 2.97 -3.65
CA LYS A 251 -14.37 2.36 -3.80
C LYS A 251 -15.06 2.09 -2.47
N ASP A 252 -14.27 1.73 -1.47
CA ASP A 252 -14.79 1.09 -0.26
C ASP A 252 -14.54 1.94 1.00
N GLY A 253 -13.72 2.99 0.91
CA GLY A 253 -13.45 3.89 2.02
C GLY A 253 -12.99 3.12 3.27
N LEU A 254 -13.58 3.42 4.42
CA LEU A 254 -13.31 2.72 5.68
C LEU A 254 -13.64 1.21 5.66
N GLY A 255 -14.32 0.70 4.63
CA GLY A 255 -14.49 -0.74 4.42
C GLY A 255 -13.18 -1.49 4.23
N ARG A 256 -12.05 -0.78 3.98
CA ARG A 256 -10.72 -1.37 3.86
C ARG A 256 -10.01 -1.63 5.19
N GLN A 257 -10.57 -1.22 6.32
CA GLN A 257 -9.95 -1.41 7.63
C GLN A 257 -9.55 -2.86 7.90
N GLN A 258 -10.43 -3.84 7.60
CA GLN A 258 -10.11 -5.24 7.82
C GLN A 258 -8.97 -5.72 6.92
N GLN A 259 -8.92 -5.28 5.65
CA GLN A 259 -7.82 -5.61 4.75
C GLN A 259 -6.48 -5.08 5.28
N VAL A 260 -6.44 -3.85 5.81
CA VAL A 260 -5.24 -3.28 6.44
C VAL A 260 -4.75 -4.17 7.59
N ILE A 261 -5.66 -4.60 8.47
CA ILE A 261 -5.33 -5.46 9.62
C ILE A 261 -4.79 -6.82 9.14
N ASP A 262 -5.51 -7.45 8.21
CA ASP A 262 -5.18 -8.81 7.75
C ASP A 262 -3.85 -8.85 6.98
N THR A 263 -3.59 -7.87 6.11
CA THR A 263 -2.36 -7.83 5.31
C THR A 263 -1.12 -7.45 6.14
N ILE A 264 -1.26 -6.60 7.16
CA ILE A 264 -0.17 -6.32 8.11
C ILE A 264 0.15 -7.58 8.92
N GLN A 265 -0.87 -8.30 9.38
CA GLN A 265 -0.64 -9.56 10.10
C GLN A 265 0.01 -10.61 9.19
N GLU A 266 -0.41 -10.69 7.92
CA GLU A 266 0.16 -11.62 6.95
C GLU A 266 1.67 -11.41 6.75
N VAL A 267 2.15 -10.18 6.54
CA VAL A 267 3.59 -9.92 6.37
C VAL A 267 4.37 -10.13 7.67
N LYS A 268 3.76 -9.88 8.84
CA LYS A 268 4.35 -10.23 10.14
C LYS A 268 4.55 -11.72 10.30
N ASP A 269 3.54 -12.51 9.93
CA ASP A 269 3.61 -13.98 9.98
C ASP A 269 4.67 -14.54 9.02
N GLN A 270 5.00 -13.80 7.93
CA GLN A 270 6.09 -14.09 7.01
C GLN A 270 7.46 -13.62 7.54
N GLY A 271 7.48 -12.96 8.69
CA GLY A 271 8.69 -12.52 9.39
C GLY A 271 9.21 -11.15 8.92
N ALA A 272 8.35 -10.25 8.40
CA ALA A 272 8.73 -8.88 8.09
C ALA A 272 9.21 -8.15 9.37
N GLN A 273 10.34 -7.45 9.25
CA GLN A 273 10.98 -6.66 10.30
C GLN A 273 10.72 -5.16 10.10
N VAL A 274 10.45 -4.76 8.86
CA VAL A 274 10.02 -3.43 8.45
C VAL A 274 8.75 -3.58 7.63
N ILE A 275 7.70 -2.80 7.91
CA ILE A 275 6.40 -2.89 7.23
C ILE A 275 6.05 -1.55 6.61
N ILE A 276 5.90 -1.52 5.28
CA ILE A 276 5.54 -0.34 4.50
C ILE A 276 4.17 -0.55 3.86
N VAL A 277 3.25 0.39 4.10
CA VAL A 277 1.89 0.35 3.53
C VAL A 277 1.72 1.48 2.53
N SER A 278 1.49 1.13 1.26
CA SER A 278 1.17 2.04 0.17
C SER A 278 -0.34 2.11 -0.03
N PHE A 279 -0.92 3.29 0.13
CA PHE A 279 -2.34 3.53 -0.14
C PHE A 279 -2.55 4.26 -1.46
N HIS A 280 -3.59 3.89 -2.20
CA HIS A 280 -4.11 4.67 -3.32
C HIS A 280 -5.50 5.18 -2.94
N TRP A 281 -5.60 6.45 -2.56
CA TRP A 281 -6.70 7.03 -1.78
C TRP A 281 -6.96 8.52 -2.01
N GLY A 282 -7.99 9.04 -1.34
CA GLY A 282 -8.26 10.48 -1.25
C GLY A 282 -8.88 11.07 -2.51
N THR A 283 -8.75 12.38 -2.67
CA THR A 283 -9.37 13.14 -3.75
C THR A 283 -8.33 13.79 -4.65
N GLU A 284 -8.47 13.61 -5.98
CA GLU A 284 -7.59 14.26 -6.96
C GLU A 284 -7.51 15.79 -6.73
N LYS A 285 -6.28 16.31 -6.80
CA LYS A 285 -5.94 17.76 -6.64
C LYS A 285 -6.25 18.34 -5.27
N SER A 286 -6.56 17.54 -4.27
CA SER A 286 -6.65 17.98 -2.89
C SER A 286 -5.26 17.94 -2.24
N ASN A 287 -4.78 19.07 -1.74
CA ASN A 287 -3.52 19.12 -0.98
C ASN A 287 -3.71 18.81 0.52
N ILE A 288 -4.95 18.58 0.94
CA ILE A 288 -5.31 18.25 2.33
C ILE A 288 -5.90 16.84 2.33
N PRO A 289 -5.35 15.91 3.11
CA PRO A 289 -5.91 14.58 3.26
C PRO A 289 -7.27 14.63 3.96
N ASP A 290 -8.18 13.78 3.52
CA ASP A 290 -9.49 13.63 4.13
C ASP A 290 -9.47 12.73 5.38
N ASP A 291 -10.61 12.64 6.09
CA ASP A 291 -10.73 11.87 7.32
C ASP A 291 -10.56 10.35 7.10
N ILE A 292 -10.89 9.85 5.90
CA ILE A 292 -10.70 8.44 5.55
C ILE A 292 -9.21 8.13 5.44
N GLN A 293 -8.46 8.97 4.73
CA GLN A 293 -7.00 8.85 4.63
C GLN A 293 -6.35 8.81 6.02
N LYS A 294 -6.69 9.79 6.89
CA LYS A 294 -6.16 9.86 8.26
C LYS A 294 -6.51 8.62 9.08
N THR A 295 -7.76 8.18 9.04
CA THR A 295 -8.22 7.02 9.80
C THR A 295 -7.51 5.74 9.38
N LEU A 296 -7.35 5.50 8.07
CA LEU A 296 -6.69 4.31 7.57
C LEU A 296 -5.18 4.34 7.80
N ALA A 297 -4.55 5.53 7.69
CA ALA A 297 -3.13 5.71 7.99
C ALA A 297 -2.82 5.41 9.46
N HIS A 298 -3.59 6.01 10.38
CA HIS A 298 -3.43 5.76 11.81
C HIS A 298 -3.67 4.29 12.15
N LEU A 299 -4.71 3.67 11.57
CA LEU A 299 -4.95 2.24 11.74
C LEU A 299 -3.75 1.40 11.30
N ALA A 300 -3.13 1.71 10.15
CA ALA A 300 -1.98 0.96 9.68
C ALA A 300 -0.81 1.05 10.67
N ILE A 301 -0.51 2.25 11.20
CA ILE A 301 0.52 2.42 12.22
C ILE A 301 0.14 1.70 13.53
N ASP A 302 -1.12 1.80 13.99
CA ASP A 302 -1.62 1.10 15.17
C ASP A 302 -1.50 -0.43 15.04
N GLN A 303 -1.58 -0.95 13.82
CA GLN A 303 -1.37 -2.37 13.52
C GLN A 303 0.11 -2.72 13.32
N GLY A 304 1.03 -1.76 13.36
CA GLY A 304 2.48 -1.95 13.34
C GLY A 304 3.13 -1.74 11.97
N ALA A 305 2.57 -0.90 11.11
CA ALA A 305 3.30 -0.36 9.98
C ALA A 305 4.36 0.65 10.46
N ASP A 306 5.53 0.62 9.83
CA ASP A 306 6.66 1.51 10.13
C ASP A 306 6.68 2.74 9.22
N LEU A 307 6.04 2.65 8.05
CA LEU A 307 5.86 3.74 7.10
C LEU A 307 4.54 3.58 6.36
N VAL A 308 3.80 4.69 6.23
CA VAL A 308 2.62 4.79 5.36
C VAL A 308 2.88 5.82 4.26
N VAL A 309 2.58 5.43 3.00
CA VAL A 309 2.78 6.28 1.83
C VAL A 309 1.51 6.30 0.98
N GLY A 310 1.12 7.49 0.50
CA GLY A 310 -0.10 7.71 -0.27
C GLY A 310 0.12 8.13 -1.71
N HIS A 311 -0.85 7.76 -2.55
CA HIS A 311 -0.92 7.96 -4.00
C HIS A 311 -2.35 8.36 -4.41
N HIS A 312 -2.57 8.79 -5.63
CA HIS A 312 -3.84 9.19 -6.24
C HIS A 312 -4.16 10.69 -6.22
N PRO A 313 -3.91 11.50 -5.17
CA PRO A 313 -4.25 12.92 -5.27
C PRO A 313 -3.58 13.67 -6.43
N HIS A 314 -2.52 13.09 -7.03
CA HIS A 314 -1.73 13.66 -8.13
C HIS A 314 -1.09 15.02 -7.82
N VAL A 315 -1.09 15.39 -6.55
CA VAL A 315 -0.44 16.55 -5.96
C VAL A 315 0.17 16.16 -4.63
N LEU A 316 1.16 16.91 -4.15
CA LEU A 316 1.72 16.71 -2.82
C LEU A 316 0.68 16.98 -1.73
N GLN A 317 0.68 16.14 -0.71
CA GLN A 317 0.02 16.40 0.58
C GLN A 317 1.07 16.44 1.70
N GLY A 318 0.63 16.76 2.93
CA GLY A 318 1.53 16.86 4.07
C GLY A 318 2.08 15.52 4.55
N ILE A 319 3.09 15.61 5.41
CA ILE A 319 3.69 14.47 6.12
C ILE A 319 3.33 14.62 7.60
N GLU A 320 2.77 13.56 8.17
CA GLU A 320 2.43 13.48 9.60
C GLU A 320 3.41 12.56 10.32
N LYS A 321 3.76 12.90 11.56
CA LYS A 321 4.44 11.96 12.46
C LYS A 321 3.44 11.47 13.51
N TYR A 322 2.96 10.24 13.38
CA TYR A 322 1.99 9.61 14.27
C TYR A 322 2.64 8.45 15.02
N GLN A 323 2.59 8.47 16.36
CA GLN A 323 3.27 7.50 17.24
C GLN A 323 4.75 7.25 16.90
N GLY A 324 5.45 8.31 16.45
CA GLY A 324 6.85 8.22 16.04
C GLY A 324 7.08 7.76 14.60
N LYS A 325 6.09 7.24 13.90
CA LYS A 325 6.17 6.77 12.51
C LYS A 325 5.72 7.83 11.53
N ASN A 326 6.23 7.76 10.29
CA ASN A 326 5.90 8.73 9.24
C ASN A 326 4.70 8.27 8.41
N ILE A 327 3.80 9.22 8.12
CA ILE A 327 2.70 9.09 7.17
C ILE A 327 2.88 10.16 6.11
N VAL A 328 3.21 9.76 4.88
CA VAL A 328 3.33 10.62 3.72
C VAL A 328 2.05 10.53 2.92
N TYR A 329 1.13 11.47 3.08
CA TYR A 329 -0.24 11.33 2.57
C TYR A 329 -0.35 11.32 1.04
N SER A 330 0.54 12.02 0.31
CA SER A 330 0.66 11.92 -1.15
C SER A 330 2.02 12.40 -1.64
N LEU A 331 2.64 11.59 -2.49
CA LEU A 331 3.90 11.90 -3.17
C LEU A 331 3.70 12.68 -4.48
N GLY A 332 2.45 12.86 -4.95
CA GLY A 332 2.16 13.46 -6.25
C GLY A 332 2.48 12.52 -7.42
N ASN A 333 2.55 13.08 -8.63
CA ASN A 333 2.94 12.34 -9.83
C ASN A 333 4.46 12.28 -9.97
N PHE A 334 4.99 11.16 -10.45
CA PHE A 334 6.43 11.01 -10.68
C PHE A 334 6.75 10.85 -12.17
N CYS A 335 6.77 9.65 -12.73
CA CYS A 335 6.92 9.45 -14.17
C CYS A 335 5.53 9.27 -14.81
N PHE A 336 4.87 10.37 -15.15
CA PHE A 336 3.43 10.41 -15.34
C PHE A 336 2.99 10.65 -16.79
N GLY A 337 2.55 9.60 -17.49
CA GLY A 337 2.02 9.65 -18.86
C GLY A 337 0.57 10.12 -18.96
N GLY A 338 -0.13 10.31 -17.85
CA GLY A 338 -1.56 10.64 -17.82
C GLY A 338 -1.91 12.07 -18.22
N ASN A 339 -0.92 12.98 -18.37
CA ASN A 339 -1.17 14.37 -18.80
C ASN A 339 0.08 14.97 -19.45
N LYS A 340 -0.10 15.56 -20.65
CA LYS A 340 0.98 16.22 -21.41
C LYS A 340 1.49 17.52 -20.80
N ASN A 341 0.75 18.12 -19.87
CA ASN A 341 1.18 19.34 -19.16
C ASN A 341 0.36 19.54 -17.88
N PRO A 342 0.60 18.77 -16.81
CA PRO A 342 -0.06 18.98 -15.52
C PRO A 342 0.20 20.42 -15.02
N SER A 343 -0.80 21.00 -14.37
CA SER A 343 -0.70 22.34 -13.79
C SER A 343 0.20 22.35 -12.53
N ASP A 344 0.23 21.27 -11.78
CA ASP A 344 1.17 21.04 -10.70
C ASP A 344 2.16 19.94 -11.13
N LYS A 345 3.44 20.26 -11.07
CA LYS A 345 4.53 19.35 -11.42
C LYS A 345 5.37 18.95 -10.21
N ASP A 346 5.00 19.46 -9.03
CA ASP A 346 5.74 19.19 -7.81
C ASP A 346 5.50 17.73 -7.36
N THR A 347 6.59 17.09 -7.06
CA THR A 347 6.63 15.74 -6.51
C THR A 347 7.84 15.60 -5.59
N MET A 348 8.02 14.46 -4.97
CA MET A 348 9.21 14.19 -4.15
C MET A 348 9.61 12.72 -4.23
N ILE A 349 10.86 12.46 -3.95
CA ILE A 349 11.35 11.17 -3.47
C ILE A 349 11.40 11.27 -1.96
N PHE A 350 10.68 10.40 -1.28
CA PHE A 350 10.75 10.28 0.17
C PHE A 350 11.65 9.10 0.52
N GLN A 351 12.77 9.38 1.20
CA GLN A 351 13.68 8.35 1.67
C GLN A 351 13.55 8.19 3.18
N GLN A 352 13.55 6.95 3.65
CA GLN A 352 13.64 6.62 5.07
C GLN A 352 14.65 5.50 5.28
N THR A 353 15.49 5.66 6.29
CA THR A 353 16.47 4.65 6.71
C THR A 353 15.92 3.88 7.89
N PHE A 354 16.00 2.55 7.81
CA PHE A 354 15.59 1.62 8.84
C PHE A 354 16.83 0.85 9.32
N THR A 355 17.04 0.81 10.61
CA THR A 355 18.16 0.07 11.23
C THR A 355 17.59 -1.07 12.07
N VAL A 356 18.05 -2.28 11.77
CA VAL A 356 17.66 -3.51 12.48
C VAL A 356 18.87 -4.07 13.22
N GLU A 357 18.71 -4.37 14.50
CA GLU A 357 19.70 -5.01 15.36
C GLU A 357 19.07 -6.24 16.02
N ASN A 358 19.77 -7.37 15.99
CA ASN A 358 19.29 -8.65 16.54
C ASN A 358 17.88 -9.07 16.06
N GLY A 359 17.52 -8.69 14.83
CA GLY A 359 16.24 -9.02 14.22
C GLY A 359 15.09 -8.05 14.54
N GLU A 360 15.33 -7.02 15.35
CA GLU A 360 14.34 -6.00 15.72
C GLU A 360 14.67 -4.63 15.12
N LEU A 361 13.66 -3.89 14.68
CA LEU A 361 13.81 -2.52 14.22
C LEU A 361 14.13 -1.61 15.41
N VAL A 362 15.31 -0.98 15.38
CA VAL A 362 15.81 -0.13 16.49
C VAL A 362 15.83 1.36 16.15
N GLU A 363 15.88 1.72 14.86
CA GLU A 363 15.86 3.11 14.40
C GLU A 363 15.15 3.21 13.05
N ASP A 364 14.23 4.18 12.89
CA ASP A 364 13.47 4.43 11.67
C ASP A 364 13.13 5.92 11.45
N ASP A 365 13.75 6.84 12.16
CA ASP A 365 13.42 8.27 12.10
C ASP A 365 14.34 9.10 11.19
N VAL A 366 15.35 8.48 10.59
CA VAL A 366 16.23 9.14 9.61
C VAL A 366 15.50 9.23 8.26
N THR A 367 15.11 10.44 7.90
CA THR A 367 14.39 10.71 6.65
C THR A 367 15.10 11.75 5.79
N ASN A 368 14.90 11.65 4.47
CA ASN A 368 15.40 12.61 3.50
C ASN A 368 14.28 12.91 2.47
N ILE A 369 13.80 14.15 2.48
CA ILE A 369 12.81 14.63 1.51
C ILE A 369 13.56 15.27 0.35
N ILE A 370 13.46 14.71 -0.84
CA ILE A 370 14.11 15.18 -2.05
C ILE A 370 13.04 15.76 -2.98
N PRO A 371 12.85 17.10 -3.00
CA PRO A 371 11.91 17.74 -3.91
C PRO A 371 12.27 17.50 -5.36
N CYS A 372 11.26 17.15 -6.14
CA CYS A 372 11.38 16.85 -7.56
C CYS A 372 10.30 17.56 -8.37
N SER A 373 10.53 17.66 -9.67
CA SER A 373 9.50 17.93 -10.67
C SER A 373 9.28 16.68 -11.49
N LEU A 374 8.02 16.35 -11.82
CA LEU A 374 7.69 15.23 -12.71
C LEU A 374 8.19 15.40 -14.16
N SER A 375 8.68 16.58 -14.47
CA SER A 375 9.20 16.93 -15.80
C SER A 375 10.46 17.76 -15.68
N SER A 376 11.46 17.48 -16.50
CA SER A 376 12.66 18.32 -16.62
C SER A 376 12.47 19.54 -17.52
N GLU A 377 11.24 19.74 -18.04
CA GLU A 377 10.83 20.88 -18.85
C GLU A 377 9.71 21.68 -18.16
N SER A 378 9.82 23.00 -18.15
CA SER A 378 8.84 23.86 -17.48
C SER A 378 7.53 23.99 -18.26
N GLY A 379 7.59 24.05 -19.59
CA GLY A 379 6.46 24.36 -20.48
C GLY A 379 5.55 23.17 -20.81
N TYR A 380 6.01 21.95 -20.62
CA TYR A 380 5.27 20.71 -20.92
C TYR A 380 5.78 19.55 -20.07
N ASN A 381 5.15 18.40 -20.17
CA ASN A 381 5.63 17.19 -19.53
C ASN A 381 6.46 16.36 -20.53
N ASN A 382 7.74 16.19 -20.24
CA ASN A 382 8.63 15.31 -21.01
C ASN A 382 8.84 13.94 -20.38
N TYR A 383 8.03 13.64 -19.36
CA TYR A 383 8.00 12.34 -18.66
C TYR A 383 9.32 11.94 -18.00
N GLN A 384 10.17 12.93 -17.70
CA GLN A 384 11.47 12.75 -17.08
C GLN A 384 11.51 13.49 -15.73
N PRO A 385 11.19 12.82 -14.62
CA PRO A 385 11.32 13.42 -13.30
C PRO A 385 12.76 13.86 -13.02
N MET A 386 12.90 15.00 -12.33
CA MET A 386 14.19 15.56 -11.97
C MET A 386 14.19 16.12 -10.56
N VAL A 387 15.35 16.05 -9.91
CA VAL A 387 15.59 16.72 -8.62
C VAL A 387 15.57 18.23 -8.82
N LEU A 388 14.89 18.94 -7.91
CA LEU A 388 14.87 20.39 -7.87
C LEU A 388 16.04 20.92 -7.05
N GLU A 389 16.60 22.06 -7.49
CA GLU A 389 17.72 22.74 -6.83
C GLU A 389 17.38 24.21 -6.56
N GLY A 390 18.18 24.87 -5.71
CA GLY A 390 18.06 26.30 -5.41
C GLY A 390 16.67 26.70 -4.95
N SER A 391 16.14 27.81 -5.47
CA SER A 391 14.85 28.37 -5.06
C SER A 391 13.65 27.46 -5.31
N GLU A 392 13.68 26.62 -6.33
CA GLU A 392 12.59 25.67 -6.59
C GLU A 392 12.56 24.53 -5.56
N LYS A 393 13.73 24.05 -5.15
CA LYS A 393 13.83 23.09 -4.03
C LYS A 393 13.23 23.69 -2.75
N GLU A 394 13.65 24.90 -2.39
CA GLU A 394 13.15 25.58 -1.18
C GLU A 394 11.63 25.83 -1.25
N ARG A 395 11.12 26.24 -2.41
CA ARG A 395 9.68 26.44 -2.63
C ARG A 395 8.87 25.16 -2.36
N VAL A 396 9.35 24.01 -2.87
CA VAL A 396 8.62 22.73 -2.68
C VAL A 396 8.77 22.23 -1.25
N LEU A 397 9.94 22.39 -0.60
CA LEU A 397 10.09 22.06 0.82
C LEU A 397 9.15 22.88 1.69
N GLN A 398 9.07 24.21 1.45
CA GLN A 398 8.13 25.08 2.16
C GLN A 398 6.67 24.64 1.94
N LYS A 399 6.30 24.27 0.71
CA LYS A 399 4.96 23.75 0.38
C LYS A 399 4.64 22.49 1.18
N ILE A 400 5.57 21.54 1.29
CA ILE A 400 5.40 20.32 2.08
C ILE A 400 5.26 20.66 3.57
N GLU A 401 6.07 21.57 4.08
CA GLU A 401 6.00 22.03 5.48
C GLU A 401 4.65 22.69 5.80
N GLU A 402 4.16 23.58 4.94
CA GLU A 402 2.85 24.23 5.08
C GLU A 402 1.71 23.20 5.11
N PHE A 403 1.74 22.21 4.21
CA PHE A 403 0.72 21.14 4.21
C PHE A 403 0.82 20.24 5.45
N SER A 404 2.03 19.95 5.92
CA SER A 404 2.25 19.16 7.13
C SER A 404 1.79 19.90 8.39
N ALA A 405 2.04 21.21 8.48
CA ALA A 405 1.57 22.02 9.59
C ALA A 405 0.02 22.11 9.65
N ALA A 406 -0.66 22.04 8.51
CA ALA A 406 -2.12 22.05 8.43
C ALA A 406 -2.78 20.75 8.94
N LEU A 407 -2.03 19.65 9.06
CA LEU A 407 -2.55 18.36 9.58
C LEU A 407 -2.85 18.39 11.07
N ASN A 408 -2.21 19.31 11.80
CA ASN A 408 -2.28 19.43 13.27
C ASN A 408 -3.30 20.50 13.72
N GLN A 409 -4.09 21.06 12.82
CA GLN A 409 -5.14 22.04 13.10
C GLN A 409 -6.54 21.41 13.08
#